data_1cabd4c6866850d866ac59ca5bc3ed38
#
_entry.id   1cabd4c6866850d866ac59ca5bc3ed38
#
_cell.length_a   1.000
_cell.length_b   1.000
_cell.length_c   1.000
_cell.angle_alpha   90.00
_cell.angle_beta   90.00
_cell.angle_gamma   90.00
#
_symmetry.space_group_name_H-M   'P 1'
#
loop_
_entity.id
_entity.type
_entity.pdbx_description
1 polymer ?
#
loop_
_entity_poly.entity_id
_entity_poly.type
_entity_poly.pdbx_seq_one_letter_code
_entity_poly.pdbx_strand_id
1 'polypeptide(L)'
;MSTDGLGTQPSATTYELEDLVAQAWQGRVRVPHFQRDFRWGSQDVVRLFDSIIKGYPIGSLLLWVRHSGVESVTLGELRIAAPEGENTFWVVDGQQRITSIANALHPEGNRHSPFSVHYDLKAQKFVDRPRVMDDYYIPLPILFDLVELIGWFSDSGRGAREYFPVAQRIATMLRQYKIPAYLVRQDDEEVLTDIFDRMNNFGKRLSRAEIFSALFAGPEEGSAQRLSLSRIAERVDAQTGFGLIDANTVLHSIRARRGPDPMRDIRGEFADGDRRVTSDFPGESQESAYAESEAALVRAVAFLQRDAGVPHLSLLTYKALLVVLVRFFAHFPEPTERNRILLRRFYWRAAVGGPTVFKGSFTQVSRILCALVRPGHEETSVQELVKSMDRSVREIPSAVRFRTNEAVGKIILCSWWWLQPRSPLLLVNGTKKRSFGAARRTVDGGARGAPSFPARSPERPAAMGCGPALHSEPDGVPRKLPSTTATVVGV
;
A
#
# COMPACT_ATOMS: atom_id res chain seq x y z
N MET A 1 26.52 18.61 24.24
CA MET A 1 26.00 19.00 22.92
C MET A 1 27.13 18.87 21.93
N SER A 2 27.20 17.76 21.24
CA SER A 2 28.25 17.50 20.24
C SER A 2 27.89 18.24 18.95
N THR A 3 28.80 19.07 18.46
CA THR A 3 28.67 19.92 17.26
C THR A 3 28.97 19.15 15.97
N ASP A 4 29.05 17.81 16.02
CA ASP A 4 29.44 16.96 14.88
C ASP A 4 28.35 16.79 13.79
N GLY A 5 27.17 17.36 13.97
CA GLY A 5 26.06 17.28 13.00
C GLY A 5 26.08 18.34 11.88
N LEU A 6 27.08 19.20 11.80
CA LEU A 6 27.14 20.31 10.83
C LEU A 6 27.86 19.99 9.52
N GLY A 7 28.31 18.76 9.34
CA GLY A 7 29.20 18.39 8.22
C GLY A 7 28.59 18.32 6.82
N THR A 8 27.26 18.13 6.67
CA THR A 8 26.69 17.91 5.33
C THR A 8 25.31 18.56 5.20
N GLN A 9 25.30 19.83 4.78
CA GLN A 9 24.06 20.46 4.32
C GLN A 9 23.64 19.79 2.99
N PRO A 10 22.32 19.49 2.78
CA PRO A 10 21.83 19.05 1.50
C PRO A 10 22.21 20.05 0.42
N SER A 11 22.83 19.59 -0.64
CA SER A 11 23.14 20.46 -1.79
C SER A 11 21.94 20.51 -2.74
N ALA A 12 21.49 21.73 -3.05
CA ALA A 12 20.47 21.92 -4.07
C ALA A 12 21.12 21.96 -5.46
N THR A 13 20.59 21.20 -6.39
CA THR A 13 21.03 21.17 -7.79
C THR A 13 19.84 21.11 -8.71
N THR A 14 20.09 21.26 -10.02
CA THR A 14 19.05 21.15 -11.03
C THR A 14 19.54 20.28 -12.15
N TYR A 15 18.76 19.29 -12.53
CA TYR A 15 19.02 18.41 -13.66
C TYR A 15 18.13 18.77 -14.85
N GLU A 16 18.66 18.74 -16.05
CA GLU A 16 17.82 18.66 -17.23
C GLU A 16 17.16 17.27 -17.30
N LEU A 17 15.94 17.24 -17.80
CA LEU A 17 15.17 15.99 -17.84
C LEU A 17 15.92 14.93 -18.66
N GLU A 18 16.55 15.32 -19.75
CA GLU A 18 17.35 14.43 -20.61
C GLU A 18 18.48 13.76 -19.82
N ASP A 19 19.26 14.54 -19.05
CA ASP A 19 20.37 14.04 -18.26
C ASP A 19 19.90 13.08 -17.14
N LEU A 20 18.81 13.45 -16.48
CA LEU A 20 18.25 12.65 -15.39
C LEU A 20 17.74 11.29 -15.89
N VAL A 21 17.08 11.29 -17.03
CA VAL A 21 16.56 10.07 -17.67
C VAL A 21 17.70 9.18 -18.16
N ALA A 22 18.73 9.75 -18.77
CA ALA A 22 19.92 9.01 -19.18
C ALA A 22 20.60 8.31 -17.99
N GLN A 23 20.72 9.00 -16.85
CA GLN A 23 21.24 8.40 -15.62
C GLN A 23 20.34 7.29 -15.07
N ALA A 24 19.01 7.45 -15.18
CA ALA A 24 18.07 6.41 -14.76
C ALA A 24 18.23 5.15 -15.63
N TRP A 25 18.32 5.28 -16.94
CA TRP A 25 18.51 4.16 -17.87
C TRP A 25 19.87 3.48 -17.75
N GLN A 26 20.89 4.19 -17.27
CA GLN A 26 22.20 3.63 -16.93
C GLN A 26 22.24 2.94 -15.56
N GLY A 27 21.14 2.91 -14.81
CA GLY A 27 21.08 2.34 -13.47
C GLY A 27 21.79 3.15 -12.39
N ARG A 28 22.13 4.41 -12.68
CA ARG A 28 22.70 5.35 -11.69
C ARG A 28 21.63 5.96 -10.78
N VAL A 29 20.38 6.03 -11.24
CA VAL A 29 19.24 6.39 -10.42
C VAL A 29 18.51 5.12 -10.02
N ARG A 30 18.45 4.82 -8.73
CA ARG A 30 17.86 3.61 -8.18
C ARG A 30 16.68 3.97 -7.28
N VAL A 31 15.66 3.17 -7.34
CA VAL A 31 14.52 3.26 -6.43
C VAL A 31 14.67 2.17 -5.39
N PRO A 32 14.72 2.50 -4.09
CA PRO A 32 14.81 1.48 -3.05
C PRO A 32 13.60 0.53 -3.09
N HIS A 33 13.83 -0.76 -2.90
CA HIS A 33 12.80 -1.80 -2.94
C HIS A 33 11.70 -1.66 -1.88
N PHE A 34 11.93 -0.84 -0.86
CA PHE A 34 10.97 -0.57 0.21
C PHE A 34 10.00 0.56 -0.12
N GLN A 35 10.24 1.30 -1.21
CA GLN A 35 9.29 2.33 -1.64
C GLN A 35 8.02 1.67 -2.17
N ARG A 36 6.92 2.44 -2.09
CA ARG A 36 5.58 1.96 -2.46
C ARG A 36 5.56 1.48 -3.90
N ASP A 37 4.73 0.46 -4.14
CA ASP A 37 4.34 0.11 -5.50
C ASP A 37 3.93 1.34 -6.29
N PHE A 38 4.21 1.31 -7.57
CA PHE A 38 3.77 2.38 -8.47
C PHE A 38 2.23 2.52 -8.42
N ARG A 39 1.73 3.72 -8.14
CA ARG A 39 0.30 3.97 -7.88
C ARG A 39 -0.37 4.92 -8.85
N TRP A 40 0.41 5.61 -9.67
CA TRP A 40 -0.13 6.52 -10.64
C TRP A 40 -0.82 5.77 -11.76
N GLY A 41 -2.01 6.23 -12.15
CA GLY A 41 -2.69 5.76 -13.35
C GLY A 41 -2.24 6.56 -14.57
N SER A 42 -2.66 6.11 -15.77
CA SER A 42 -2.32 6.75 -17.05
C SER A 42 -2.64 8.26 -17.06
N GLN A 43 -3.72 8.67 -16.41
CA GLN A 43 -4.09 10.09 -16.36
C GLN A 43 -3.14 10.95 -15.50
N ASP A 44 -2.53 10.34 -14.47
CA ASP A 44 -1.54 11.05 -13.65
C ASP A 44 -0.24 11.24 -14.44
N VAL A 45 0.16 10.21 -15.21
CA VAL A 45 1.34 10.29 -16.10
C VAL A 45 1.12 11.30 -17.21
N VAL A 46 -0.04 11.31 -17.86
CA VAL A 46 -0.40 12.31 -18.87
C VAL A 46 -0.34 13.72 -18.29
N ARG A 47 -0.90 13.94 -17.09
CA ARG A 47 -0.87 15.26 -16.42
C ARG A 47 0.55 15.70 -16.06
N LEU A 48 1.44 14.77 -15.73
CA LEU A 48 2.84 15.08 -15.48
C LEU A 48 3.49 15.70 -16.71
N PHE A 49 3.36 15.05 -17.88
CA PHE A 49 3.94 15.56 -19.13
C PHE A 49 3.27 16.86 -19.60
N ASP A 50 1.97 17.01 -19.41
CA ASP A 50 1.26 18.27 -19.66
C ASP A 50 1.81 19.41 -18.79
N SER A 51 2.11 19.13 -17.52
CA SER A 51 2.74 20.11 -16.62
C SER A 51 4.15 20.48 -17.06
N ILE A 52 4.94 19.51 -17.53
CA ILE A 52 6.31 19.73 -18.02
C ILE A 52 6.31 20.69 -19.22
N ILE A 53 5.48 20.46 -20.24
CA ILE A 53 5.45 21.32 -21.43
C ILE A 53 4.85 22.71 -21.15
N LYS A 54 4.01 22.83 -20.11
CA LYS A 54 3.49 24.13 -19.64
C LYS A 54 4.49 24.88 -18.76
N GLY A 55 5.64 24.29 -18.45
CA GLY A 55 6.63 24.87 -17.55
C GLY A 55 6.16 24.95 -16.09
N TYR A 56 5.15 24.16 -15.70
CA TYR A 56 4.67 24.14 -14.33
C TYR A 56 5.62 23.34 -13.45
N PRO A 57 5.83 23.75 -12.18
CA PRO A 57 6.67 23.00 -11.27
C PRO A 57 6.03 21.63 -10.95
N ILE A 58 6.78 20.56 -11.19
CA ILE A 58 6.37 19.19 -10.87
C ILE A 58 6.86 18.72 -9.49
N GLY A 59 7.48 19.63 -8.72
CA GLY A 59 8.11 19.36 -7.44
C GLY A 59 9.59 18.99 -7.57
N SER A 60 10.30 18.96 -6.44
CA SER A 60 11.71 18.59 -6.38
C SER A 60 11.89 17.10 -6.12
N LEU A 61 13.06 16.57 -6.51
CA LEU A 61 13.50 15.23 -6.12
C LEU A 61 14.35 15.34 -4.85
N LEU A 62 14.31 14.31 -4.01
CA LEU A 62 15.26 14.10 -2.93
C LEU A 62 16.05 12.82 -3.25
N LEU A 63 17.35 12.98 -3.41
CA LEU A 63 18.25 11.93 -3.84
C LEU A 63 19.33 11.69 -2.77
N TRP A 64 19.47 10.47 -2.33
CA TRP A 64 20.56 10.04 -1.47
C TRP A 64 21.69 9.52 -2.33
N VAL A 65 22.86 10.14 -2.19
CA VAL A 65 24.07 9.78 -2.95
C VAL A 65 24.92 8.84 -2.11
N ARG A 66 25.12 7.63 -2.60
CA ARG A 66 25.95 6.61 -1.93
C ARG A 66 26.63 5.69 -2.93
N HIS A 67 27.65 4.97 -2.45
CA HIS A 67 28.22 3.85 -3.20
C HIS A 67 27.18 2.72 -3.33
N SER A 68 27.16 2.07 -4.48
CA SER A 68 26.30 0.91 -4.74
C SER A 68 26.99 -0.07 -5.67
N GLY A 69 26.94 -1.35 -5.33
CA GLY A 69 27.48 -2.44 -6.13
C GLY A 69 26.71 -2.72 -7.43
N VAL A 70 27.19 -3.70 -8.18
CA VAL A 70 26.52 -4.21 -9.39
C VAL A 70 25.18 -4.85 -8.99
N GLU A 71 24.10 -4.43 -9.62
CA GLU A 71 22.73 -4.88 -9.27
C GLU A 71 21.82 -4.89 -10.49
N SER A 72 20.81 -5.74 -10.49
CA SER A 72 19.67 -5.62 -11.42
C SER A 72 18.58 -4.76 -10.77
N VAL A 73 18.37 -3.56 -11.31
CA VAL A 73 17.41 -2.57 -10.77
C VAL A 73 16.11 -2.64 -11.57
N THR A 74 15.00 -2.68 -10.87
CA THR A 74 13.67 -2.53 -11.47
C THR A 74 13.16 -1.11 -11.26
N LEU A 75 12.87 -0.42 -12.36
CA LEU A 75 12.31 0.93 -12.36
C LEU A 75 10.99 0.92 -13.15
N GLY A 76 9.86 0.72 -12.49
CA GLY A 76 8.58 0.47 -13.16
C GLY A 76 8.62 -0.83 -13.96
N GLU A 77 8.42 -0.75 -15.27
CA GLU A 77 8.51 -1.89 -16.21
C GLU A 77 9.94 -2.16 -16.71
N LEU A 78 10.86 -1.23 -16.46
CA LEU A 78 12.24 -1.35 -16.93
C LEU A 78 13.06 -2.21 -15.98
N ARG A 79 13.80 -3.17 -16.55
CA ARG A 79 14.85 -3.94 -15.86
C ARG A 79 16.21 -3.49 -16.38
N ILE A 80 17.01 -2.93 -15.51
CA ILE A 80 18.25 -2.25 -15.84
C ILE A 80 19.41 -2.97 -15.15
N ALA A 81 20.40 -3.40 -15.90
CA ALA A 81 21.66 -3.89 -15.35
C ALA A 81 22.47 -2.67 -14.88
N ALA A 82 22.48 -2.43 -13.58
CA ALA A 82 23.11 -1.27 -12.99
C ALA A 82 24.58 -1.62 -12.62
N PRO A 83 25.57 -0.87 -13.14
CA PRO A 83 26.96 -1.06 -12.79
C PRO A 83 27.24 -0.60 -11.36
N GLU A 84 28.40 -1.01 -10.84
CA GLU A 84 28.95 -0.41 -9.63
C GLU A 84 29.17 1.09 -9.80
N GLY A 85 28.85 1.88 -8.79
CA GLY A 85 29.01 3.33 -8.83
C GLY A 85 29.21 3.95 -7.45
N GLU A 86 30.22 4.81 -7.33
CA GLU A 86 30.48 5.55 -6.09
C GLU A 86 29.41 6.63 -5.80
N ASN A 87 28.81 7.20 -6.84
CA ASN A 87 27.80 8.26 -6.75
C ASN A 87 26.48 7.80 -7.35
N THR A 88 25.89 6.78 -6.77
CA THR A 88 24.56 6.30 -7.16
C THR A 88 23.47 7.11 -6.44
N PHE A 89 22.46 7.53 -7.17
CA PHE A 89 21.33 8.31 -6.67
C PHE A 89 20.19 7.39 -6.24
N TRP A 90 19.97 7.28 -4.95
CA TRP A 90 18.81 6.58 -4.41
C TRP A 90 17.67 7.54 -4.22
N VAL A 91 16.55 7.28 -4.88
CA VAL A 91 15.39 8.16 -4.85
C VAL A 91 14.69 8.06 -3.50
N VAL A 92 14.70 9.16 -2.74
CA VAL A 92 14.08 9.28 -1.43
C VAL A 92 12.67 9.83 -1.56
N ASP A 93 12.52 10.92 -2.33
CA ASP A 93 11.21 11.45 -2.73
C ASP A 93 11.20 11.75 -4.23
N GLY A 94 10.02 11.57 -4.81
CA GLY A 94 9.80 11.75 -6.25
C GLY A 94 9.78 10.45 -7.05
N GLN A 95 9.71 9.29 -6.40
CA GLN A 95 9.68 7.97 -7.06
C GLN A 95 8.65 7.89 -8.19
N GLN A 96 7.39 8.26 -7.93
CA GLN A 96 6.32 8.17 -8.93
C GLN A 96 6.65 9.02 -10.16
N ARG A 97 7.26 10.19 -9.96
CA ARG A 97 7.68 11.11 -11.03
C ARG A 97 8.81 10.54 -11.88
N ILE A 98 9.91 10.14 -11.24
CA ILE A 98 11.07 9.61 -11.97
C ILE A 98 10.74 8.29 -12.68
N THR A 99 9.96 7.41 -12.03
CA THR A 99 9.49 6.17 -12.64
C THR A 99 8.61 6.44 -13.86
N SER A 100 7.66 7.39 -13.76
CA SER A 100 6.81 7.77 -14.90
C SER A 100 7.60 8.35 -16.04
N ILE A 101 8.53 9.27 -15.76
CA ILE A 101 9.36 9.90 -16.77
C ILE A 101 10.25 8.87 -17.45
N ALA A 102 10.97 8.07 -16.69
CA ALA A 102 11.91 7.08 -17.23
C ALA A 102 11.21 6.02 -18.09
N ASN A 103 10.02 5.56 -17.68
CA ASN A 103 9.27 4.54 -18.44
C ASN A 103 8.57 5.13 -19.67
N ALA A 104 7.90 6.27 -19.53
CA ALA A 104 7.15 6.84 -20.64
C ALA A 104 8.05 7.33 -21.79
N LEU A 105 9.30 7.71 -21.48
CA LEU A 105 10.30 8.13 -22.46
C LEU A 105 11.14 6.97 -23.02
N HIS A 106 11.05 5.77 -22.45
CA HIS A 106 11.77 4.59 -22.91
C HIS A 106 10.92 3.73 -23.83
N PRO A 107 11.43 3.26 -24.98
CA PRO A 107 10.65 2.46 -25.94
C PRO A 107 9.97 1.23 -25.29
N GLU A 108 10.68 0.51 -24.42
CA GLU A 108 10.15 -0.67 -23.73
C GLU A 108 9.07 -0.25 -22.69
N GLY A 109 9.36 0.72 -21.84
CA GLY A 109 8.43 1.17 -20.80
C GLY A 109 7.14 1.74 -21.36
N ASN A 110 7.20 2.49 -22.46
CA ASN A 110 6.03 3.09 -23.12
C ASN A 110 5.04 2.06 -23.69
N ARG A 111 5.46 0.80 -23.87
CA ARG A 111 4.56 -0.29 -24.32
C ARG A 111 3.56 -0.69 -23.26
N HIS A 112 3.82 -0.39 -22.01
CA HIS A 112 3.05 -0.85 -20.86
C HIS A 112 2.22 0.29 -20.23
N SER A 113 0.97 0.00 -19.87
CA SER A 113 0.20 0.90 -19.03
C SER A 113 0.79 0.90 -17.60
N PRO A 114 0.84 2.04 -16.93
CA PRO A 114 0.24 3.34 -17.28
C PRO A 114 1.16 4.29 -18.06
N PHE A 115 2.31 3.84 -18.58
CA PHE A 115 3.34 4.68 -19.18
C PHE A 115 3.17 4.89 -20.68
N SER A 116 2.17 4.30 -21.32
CA SER A 116 1.93 4.36 -22.75
C SER A 116 1.34 5.72 -23.17
N VAL A 117 2.18 6.75 -23.12
CA VAL A 117 1.79 8.14 -23.42
C VAL A 117 2.15 8.49 -24.85
N HIS A 118 1.25 9.19 -25.53
CA HIS A 118 1.38 9.69 -26.89
C HIS A 118 1.08 11.19 -26.96
N TYR A 119 1.62 11.86 -27.94
CA TYR A 119 1.30 13.25 -28.22
C TYR A 119 0.37 13.34 -29.45
N ASP A 120 -0.81 13.90 -29.26
CA ASP A 120 -1.77 14.18 -30.33
C ASP A 120 -1.37 15.51 -31.01
N LEU A 121 -0.90 15.45 -32.26
CA LEU A 121 -0.44 16.55 -33.02
C LEU A 121 -1.57 17.54 -33.34
N LYS A 122 -2.78 17.04 -33.61
CA LYS A 122 -3.94 17.87 -33.93
C LYS A 122 -4.48 18.60 -32.71
N ALA A 123 -4.68 17.86 -31.63
CA ALA A 123 -5.19 18.42 -30.39
C ALA A 123 -4.11 19.12 -29.55
N GLN A 124 -2.83 18.98 -29.92
CA GLN A 124 -1.65 19.51 -29.22
C GLN A 124 -1.63 19.22 -27.74
N LYS A 125 -1.86 17.95 -27.36
CA LYS A 125 -1.91 17.49 -25.98
C LYS A 125 -1.39 16.07 -25.84
N PHE A 126 -0.95 15.70 -24.64
CA PHE A 126 -0.67 14.31 -24.30
C PHE A 126 -1.94 13.53 -24.08
N VAL A 127 -1.92 12.29 -24.50
CA VAL A 127 -3.01 11.32 -24.36
C VAL A 127 -2.45 9.97 -23.93
N ASP A 128 -3.27 9.18 -23.26
CA ASP A 128 -3.02 7.76 -23.09
C ASP A 128 -3.10 7.05 -24.45
N ARG A 129 -2.66 5.82 -24.54
CA ARG A 129 -2.60 5.05 -25.78
C ARG A 129 -3.94 5.15 -26.55
N PRO A 130 -3.95 5.73 -27.76
CA PRO A 130 -5.16 5.85 -28.55
C PRO A 130 -5.69 4.46 -28.94
N ARG A 131 -7.01 4.34 -29.08
CA ARG A 131 -7.64 3.09 -29.56
C ARG A 131 -7.33 2.79 -31.02
N VAL A 132 -7.17 3.85 -31.83
CA VAL A 132 -6.79 3.78 -33.23
C VAL A 132 -5.54 4.65 -33.38
N MET A 133 -4.48 4.03 -33.85
CA MET A 133 -3.21 4.72 -34.14
C MET A 133 -3.23 5.24 -35.57
N ASP A 134 -2.86 6.49 -35.73
CA ASP A 134 -2.62 7.12 -37.02
C ASP A 134 -1.36 8.00 -36.95
N ASP A 135 -0.97 8.61 -38.06
CA ASP A 135 0.23 9.45 -38.17
C ASP A 135 0.18 10.74 -37.32
N TYR A 136 -0.91 11.01 -36.64
CA TYR A 136 -1.05 12.19 -35.76
C TYR A 136 -0.76 11.90 -34.28
N TYR A 137 -0.59 10.61 -33.90
CA TYR A 137 -0.25 10.21 -32.53
C TYR A 137 1.21 9.76 -32.45
N ILE A 138 2.08 10.63 -31.95
CA ILE A 138 3.49 10.29 -31.77
C ILE A 138 3.72 9.63 -30.42
N PRO A 139 4.27 8.40 -30.34
CA PRO A 139 4.73 7.82 -29.08
C PRO A 139 5.77 8.71 -28.40
N LEU A 140 5.69 8.84 -27.11
CA LEU A 140 6.54 9.74 -26.35
C LEU A 140 8.05 9.45 -26.48
N PRO A 141 8.54 8.19 -26.57
CA PRO A 141 9.95 7.91 -26.84
C PRO A 141 10.42 8.46 -28.18
N ILE A 142 9.61 8.35 -29.23
CA ILE A 142 9.92 8.89 -30.56
C ILE A 142 9.94 10.42 -30.52
N LEU A 143 9.00 11.04 -29.79
CA LEU A 143 8.96 12.49 -29.63
C LEU A 143 10.20 13.02 -28.88
N PHE A 144 10.72 12.24 -27.94
CA PHE A 144 11.87 12.62 -27.10
C PHE A 144 13.21 12.48 -27.83
N ASP A 145 13.39 11.44 -28.64
CA ASP A 145 14.59 11.20 -29.44
C ASP A 145 14.52 11.95 -30.77
N LEU A 146 15.52 12.81 -31.01
CA LEU A 146 15.51 13.66 -32.20
C LEU A 146 15.69 12.85 -33.51
N VAL A 147 16.48 11.79 -33.47
CA VAL A 147 16.75 10.96 -34.66
C VAL A 147 15.49 10.18 -35.02
N GLU A 148 14.86 9.55 -34.02
CA GLU A 148 13.61 8.82 -34.18
C GLU A 148 12.48 9.76 -34.63
N LEU A 149 12.42 10.98 -34.12
CA LEU A 149 11.44 11.98 -34.50
C LEU A 149 11.56 12.36 -35.98
N ILE A 150 12.79 12.62 -36.47
CA ILE A 150 13.04 12.92 -37.88
C ILE A 150 12.65 11.74 -38.77
N GLY A 151 13.03 10.52 -38.39
CA GLY A 151 12.68 9.29 -39.10
C GLY A 151 11.15 9.12 -39.18
N TRP A 152 10.46 9.29 -38.04
CA TRP A 152 9.01 9.17 -37.98
C TRP A 152 8.28 10.13 -38.94
N PHE A 153 8.71 11.40 -39.00
CA PHE A 153 8.13 12.39 -39.95
C PHE A 153 8.52 12.12 -41.40
N SER A 154 9.66 11.46 -41.64
CA SER A 154 10.04 11.06 -43.00
C SER A 154 9.09 10.00 -43.56
N ASP A 155 8.63 9.10 -42.71
CA ASP A 155 7.72 7.98 -43.05
C ASP A 155 6.23 8.36 -42.97
N SER A 156 5.90 9.44 -42.27
CA SER A 156 4.52 9.92 -42.07
C SER A 156 3.89 10.52 -43.31
N GLY A 157 2.55 10.49 -43.37
CA GLY A 157 1.77 11.12 -44.41
C GLY A 157 1.96 12.63 -44.47
N ARG A 158 1.69 13.25 -45.65
CA ARG A 158 1.86 14.71 -45.87
C ARG A 158 1.20 15.58 -44.80
N GLY A 159 -0.02 15.22 -44.39
CA GLY A 159 -0.76 15.97 -43.38
C GLY A 159 -0.12 16.01 -42.01
N ALA A 160 0.56 14.93 -41.61
CA ALA A 160 1.28 14.86 -40.34
C ALA A 160 2.58 15.68 -40.39
N ARG A 161 3.26 15.73 -41.55
CA ARG A 161 4.53 16.48 -41.73
C ARG A 161 4.40 17.98 -41.44
N GLU A 162 3.22 18.58 -41.63
CA GLU A 162 2.98 19.98 -41.32
C GLU A 162 3.15 20.28 -39.82
N TYR A 163 3.01 19.29 -38.97
CA TYR A 163 3.18 19.42 -37.50
C TYR A 163 4.62 19.23 -36.99
N PHE A 164 5.59 18.96 -37.87
CA PHE A 164 7.00 18.78 -37.49
C PHE A 164 7.53 19.94 -36.62
N PRO A 165 7.29 21.24 -36.94
CA PRO A 165 7.76 22.33 -36.09
C PRO A 165 7.14 22.33 -34.69
N VAL A 166 5.89 21.85 -34.56
CA VAL A 166 5.24 21.69 -33.26
C VAL A 166 5.89 20.59 -32.47
N ALA A 167 6.06 19.42 -33.06
CA ALA A 167 6.70 18.27 -32.43
C ALA A 167 8.16 18.59 -31.99
N GLN A 168 8.95 19.24 -32.84
CA GLN A 168 10.31 19.67 -32.53
C GLN A 168 10.33 20.63 -31.33
N ARG A 169 9.42 21.59 -31.26
CA ARG A 169 9.31 22.48 -30.09
C ARG A 169 8.99 21.73 -28.82
N ILE A 170 8.01 20.81 -28.83
CA ILE A 170 7.63 19.97 -27.67
C ILE A 170 8.81 19.10 -27.24
N ALA A 171 9.50 18.46 -28.19
CA ALA A 171 10.69 17.66 -27.92
C ALA A 171 11.80 18.48 -27.21
N THR A 172 12.03 19.71 -27.65
CA THR A 172 13.00 20.61 -27.02
C THR A 172 12.57 21.00 -25.61
N MET A 173 11.29 21.34 -25.41
CA MET A 173 10.75 21.70 -24.10
C MET A 173 10.85 20.53 -23.11
N LEU A 174 10.60 19.31 -23.56
CA LEU A 174 10.75 18.10 -22.74
C LEU A 174 12.20 17.90 -22.31
N ARG A 175 13.15 17.90 -23.23
CA ARG A 175 14.57 17.63 -22.93
C ARG A 175 15.17 18.67 -22.00
N GLN A 176 14.87 19.97 -22.24
CA GLN A 176 15.42 21.09 -21.48
C GLN A 176 14.66 21.41 -20.19
N TYR A 177 13.59 20.66 -19.88
CA TYR A 177 12.85 20.89 -18.65
C TYR A 177 13.73 20.63 -17.43
N LYS A 178 13.78 21.57 -16.50
CA LYS A 178 14.67 21.55 -15.34
C LYS A 178 13.95 21.03 -14.11
N ILE A 179 14.51 19.96 -13.54
CA ILE A 179 14.00 19.31 -12.33
C ILE A 179 14.93 19.65 -11.16
N PRO A 180 14.44 20.41 -10.16
CA PRO A 180 15.22 20.68 -8.95
C PRO A 180 15.38 19.39 -8.14
N ALA A 181 16.59 19.18 -7.60
CA ALA A 181 16.88 18.04 -6.75
C ALA A 181 17.72 18.48 -5.54
N TYR A 182 17.44 17.87 -4.40
CA TYR A 182 18.27 17.96 -3.20
C TYR A 182 19.10 16.68 -3.11
N LEU A 183 20.43 16.83 -3.03
CA LEU A 183 21.36 15.72 -2.85
C LEU A 183 21.76 15.63 -1.38
N VAL A 184 21.55 14.48 -0.78
CA VAL A 184 22.01 14.16 0.57
C VAL A 184 23.20 13.22 0.44
N ARG A 185 24.38 13.66 0.94
CA ARG A 185 25.61 12.87 0.99
C ARG A 185 25.89 12.57 2.45
N GLN A 186 25.35 11.50 2.95
CA GLN A 186 25.49 11.13 4.35
C GLN A 186 25.48 9.61 4.46
N ASP A 187 26.50 9.07 5.12
CA ASP A 187 26.63 7.63 5.36
C ASP A 187 25.94 7.21 6.67
N ASP A 188 25.62 8.17 7.55
CA ASP A 188 24.90 7.93 8.80
C ASP A 188 23.42 7.73 8.52
N GLU A 189 22.94 6.49 8.69
CA GLU A 189 21.56 6.09 8.50
C GLU A 189 20.58 6.79 9.47
N GLU A 190 21.05 7.24 10.65
CA GLU A 190 20.22 7.98 11.60
C GLU A 190 19.91 9.38 11.10
N VAL A 191 20.91 10.06 10.55
CA VAL A 191 20.74 11.40 9.97
C VAL A 191 19.81 11.34 8.75
N LEU A 192 19.95 10.30 7.93
CA LEU A 192 19.04 10.07 6.83
C LEU A 192 17.60 9.88 7.29
N THR A 193 17.38 9.08 8.33
CA THR A 193 16.04 8.85 8.89
C THR A 193 15.44 10.16 9.41
N ASP A 194 16.24 11.00 10.08
CA ASP A 194 15.77 12.30 10.59
C ASP A 194 15.44 13.27 9.45
N ILE A 195 16.23 13.28 8.38
CA ILE A 195 15.94 14.03 7.14
C ILE A 195 14.64 13.52 6.51
N PHE A 196 14.47 12.20 6.41
CA PHE A 196 13.25 11.56 5.89
C PHE A 196 12.00 11.94 6.71
N ASP A 197 12.08 11.84 8.05
CA ASP A 197 10.96 12.17 8.93
C ASP A 197 10.58 13.65 8.84
N ARG A 198 11.56 14.55 8.77
CA ARG A 198 11.34 16.00 8.69
C ARG A 198 10.77 16.40 7.33
N MET A 199 11.31 15.90 6.24
CA MET A 199 10.83 16.24 4.91
C MET A 199 9.44 15.67 4.62
N ASN A 200 9.10 14.51 5.15
CA ASN A 200 7.76 13.93 5.04
C ASN A 200 6.68 14.68 5.84
N ASN A 201 7.06 15.52 6.81
CA ASN A 201 6.10 16.38 7.50
C ASN A 201 5.56 17.50 6.60
N PHE A 202 6.23 17.81 5.49
CA PHE A 202 5.82 18.81 4.49
C PHE A 202 5.15 18.21 3.24
N GLY A 203 5.07 16.86 3.13
CA GLY A 203 4.50 16.13 1.99
C GLY A 203 3.66 14.92 2.39
N LYS A 204 3.48 13.99 1.46
CA LYS A 204 2.79 12.71 1.71
C LYS A 204 3.70 11.79 2.51
N ARG A 205 3.41 11.64 3.80
CA ARG A 205 4.25 10.90 4.77
C ARG A 205 4.61 9.50 4.28
N LEU A 206 5.91 9.16 4.31
CA LEU A 206 6.37 7.78 4.26
C LEU A 206 5.83 7.03 5.48
N SER A 207 5.47 5.78 5.28
CA SER A 207 5.06 4.94 6.39
C SER A 207 6.30 4.50 7.19
N ARG A 208 6.10 4.22 8.47
CA ARG A 208 7.18 3.69 9.33
C ARG A 208 7.79 2.40 8.78
N ALA A 209 7.01 1.59 8.06
CA ALA A 209 7.50 0.38 7.42
C ALA A 209 8.44 0.68 6.25
N GLU A 210 8.17 1.74 5.49
CA GLU A 210 9.04 2.18 4.39
C GLU A 210 10.39 2.68 4.95
N ILE A 211 10.37 3.45 6.04
CA ILE A 211 11.59 3.92 6.73
C ILE A 211 12.37 2.74 7.31
N PHE A 212 11.69 1.81 7.99
CA PHE A 212 12.33 0.61 8.56
C PHE A 212 12.99 -0.25 7.49
N SER A 213 12.33 -0.47 6.37
CA SER A 213 12.89 -1.24 5.25
C SER A 213 14.10 -0.55 4.62
N ALA A 214 14.14 0.80 4.65
CA ALA A 214 15.28 1.57 4.19
C ALA A 214 16.51 1.39 5.08
N LEU A 215 16.29 1.42 6.39
CA LEU A 215 17.36 1.35 7.38
C LEU A 215 17.99 -0.04 7.48
N PHE A 216 17.18 -1.08 7.34
CA PHE A 216 17.60 -2.46 7.58
C PHE A 216 17.68 -3.33 6.31
N ALA A 217 17.62 -2.73 5.13
CA ALA A 217 17.95 -3.40 3.86
C ALA A 217 19.48 -3.45 3.74
N GLY A 218 20.09 -4.52 4.19
CA GLY A 218 21.53 -4.75 4.06
C GLY A 218 22.03 -4.73 2.61
N PRO A 219 23.37 -4.55 2.38
CA PRO A 219 23.95 -4.63 1.04
C PRO A 219 23.75 -6.00 0.40
N GLU A 220 23.64 -6.02 -0.93
CA GLU A 220 23.48 -7.24 -1.71
C GLU A 220 24.83 -7.96 -1.88
N GLU A 221 25.27 -8.68 -0.88
CA GLU A 221 26.31 -9.69 -1.07
C GLU A 221 25.75 -11.07 -0.81
N GLY A 222 25.57 -11.82 -1.91
CA GLY A 222 25.20 -13.22 -1.88
C GLY A 222 23.69 -13.47 -1.75
N SER A 223 23.21 -14.45 -2.49
CA SER A 223 21.85 -14.94 -2.65
C SER A 223 21.07 -15.38 -1.36
N ALA A 224 21.36 -14.80 -0.22
CA ALA A 224 20.56 -14.91 0.97
C ALA A 224 19.28 -14.07 0.79
N GLN A 225 18.14 -14.73 0.82
CA GLN A 225 16.81 -14.17 0.68
C GLN A 225 16.65 -12.88 1.50
N ARG A 226 16.61 -11.73 0.84
CA ARG A 226 16.33 -10.44 1.51
C ARG A 226 15.04 -10.55 2.30
N LEU A 227 15.15 -10.34 3.60
CA LEU A 227 14.03 -10.30 4.52
C LEU A 227 13.32 -8.96 4.39
N SER A 228 12.36 -8.85 3.48
CA SER A 228 11.53 -7.66 3.36
C SER A 228 10.17 -7.87 4.03
N LEU A 229 9.60 -6.80 4.59
CA LEU A 229 8.26 -6.83 5.20
C LEU A 229 7.20 -7.27 4.18
N SER A 230 7.36 -6.87 2.92
CA SER A 230 6.45 -7.28 1.84
C SER A 230 6.53 -8.78 1.56
N ARG A 231 7.74 -9.36 1.54
CA ARG A 231 7.91 -10.81 1.36
C ARG A 231 7.34 -11.62 2.52
N ILE A 232 7.43 -11.13 3.76
CA ILE A 232 6.74 -11.76 4.90
C ILE A 232 5.24 -11.76 4.64
N ALA A 233 4.67 -10.62 4.23
CA ALA A 233 3.24 -10.52 3.93
C ALA A 233 2.81 -11.49 2.82
N GLU A 234 3.59 -11.60 1.74
CA GLU A 234 3.35 -12.51 0.61
C GLU A 234 3.41 -13.99 1.04
N ARG A 235 4.40 -14.37 1.85
CA ARG A 235 4.54 -15.75 2.35
C ARG A 235 3.40 -16.12 3.30
N VAL A 236 3.00 -15.21 4.20
CA VAL A 236 1.86 -15.41 5.09
C VAL A 236 0.58 -15.58 4.29
N ASP A 237 0.36 -14.76 3.23
CA ASP A 237 -0.80 -14.90 2.37
C ASP A 237 -0.77 -16.21 1.58
N ALA A 238 0.36 -16.56 0.96
CA ALA A 238 0.52 -17.81 0.21
C ALA A 238 0.28 -19.04 1.09
N GLN A 239 0.68 -19.00 2.37
CA GLN A 239 0.50 -20.10 3.31
C GLN A 239 -0.92 -20.21 3.87
N THR A 240 -1.61 -19.08 4.06
CA THR A 240 -2.87 -19.03 4.81
C THR A 240 -4.08 -18.68 3.96
N GLY A 241 -3.89 -18.06 2.80
CA GLY A 241 -4.98 -17.50 1.98
C GLY A 241 -5.76 -16.38 2.72
N PHE A 242 -5.13 -15.73 3.70
CA PHE A 242 -5.80 -14.71 4.51
C PHE A 242 -5.94 -13.36 3.80
N GLY A 243 -5.13 -13.09 2.78
CA GLY A 243 -4.99 -11.84 2.07
C GLY A 243 -3.76 -11.06 2.49
N LEU A 244 -3.27 -10.21 1.60
CA LEU A 244 -2.00 -9.50 1.75
C LEU A 244 -2.05 -8.48 2.89
N ILE A 245 -1.30 -8.74 3.95
CA ILE A 245 -1.16 -7.87 5.12
C ILE A 245 -0.25 -6.69 4.74
N ASP A 246 -0.64 -5.46 5.03
CA ASP A 246 0.20 -4.30 4.72
C ASP A 246 1.50 -4.26 5.55
N ALA A 247 2.55 -3.69 4.96
CA ALA A 247 3.89 -3.65 5.54
C ALA A 247 3.95 -2.97 6.92
N ASN A 248 3.09 -1.97 7.20
CA ASN A 248 3.03 -1.35 8.53
C ASN A 248 2.49 -2.32 9.59
N THR A 249 1.48 -3.11 9.24
CA THR A 249 0.94 -4.13 10.17
C THR A 249 1.97 -5.22 10.42
N VAL A 250 2.74 -5.64 9.40
CA VAL A 250 3.85 -6.58 9.57
C VAL A 250 4.93 -6.00 10.49
N LEU A 251 5.36 -4.75 10.26
CA LEU A 251 6.32 -4.07 11.13
C LEU A 251 5.85 -3.98 12.58
N HIS A 252 4.61 -3.55 12.79
CA HIS A 252 4.03 -3.49 14.14
C HIS A 252 3.97 -4.88 14.79
N SER A 253 3.75 -5.94 14.02
CA SER A 253 3.76 -7.32 14.49
C SER A 253 5.15 -7.78 14.94
N ILE A 254 6.20 -7.47 14.17
CA ILE A 254 7.59 -7.75 14.55
C ILE A 254 7.94 -7.05 15.87
N ARG A 255 7.60 -5.77 15.97
CA ARG A 255 7.88 -4.97 17.19
C ARG A 255 7.06 -5.41 18.38
N ALA A 256 5.78 -5.76 18.19
CA ALA A 256 4.91 -6.30 19.22
C ALA A 256 5.42 -7.66 19.74
N ARG A 257 5.96 -8.51 18.86
CA ARG A 257 6.60 -9.75 19.28
C ARG A 257 7.78 -9.47 20.22
N ARG A 258 8.64 -8.53 19.84
CA ARG A 258 9.88 -8.24 20.54
C ARG A 258 9.73 -7.36 21.79
N GLY A 259 8.56 -6.75 22.00
CA GLY A 259 8.31 -5.93 23.18
C GLY A 259 6.88 -5.43 23.29
N PRO A 260 6.52 -4.86 24.45
CA PRO A 260 5.14 -4.49 24.74
C PRO A 260 4.63 -3.26 23.98
N ASP A 261 5.53 -2.43 23.40
CA ASP A 261 5.16 -1.25 22.63
C ASP A 261 5.40 -1.46 21.12
N PRO A 262 4.37 -1.78 20.32
CA PRO A 262 4.50 -1.93 18.88
C PRO A 262 4.79 -0.63 18.14
N MET A 263 4.74 0.51 18.85
CA MET A 263 4.96 1.84 18.29
C MET A 263 6.31 2.47 18.72
N ARG A 264 7.14 1.71 19.42
CA ARG A 264 8.47 2.19 19.86
C ARG A 264 9.34 2.59 18.65
N ASP A 265 10.44 3.30 18.91
CA ASP A 265 11.37 3.74 17.86
C ASP A 265 11.95 2.52 17.11
N ILE A 266 11.96 2.61 15.78
CA ILE A 266 12.52 1.56 14.92
C ILE A 266 14.04 1.53 14.94
N ARG A 267 14.69 2.66 15.19
CA ARG A 267 16.14 2.83 15.10
C ARG A 267 16.92 1.95 16.06
N GLY A 268 16.34 1.67 17.22
CA GLY A 268 16.97 0.82 18.23
C GLY A 268 16.66 -0.68 18.14
N GLU A 269 15.86 -1.13 17.19
CA GLU A 269 15.39 -2.55 17.17
C GLU A 269 16.52 -3.56 17.01
N PHE A 270 17.49 -3.27 16.14
CA PHE A 270 18.64 -4.14 15.86
C PHE A 270 19.97 -3.39 16.00
N ALA A 271 19.97 -2.23 16.69
CA ALA A 271 21.17 -1.45 16.91
C ALA A 271 22.14 -2.17 17.84
N ASP A 272 23.43 -1.88 17.70
CA ASP A 272 24.48 -2.36 18.60
C ASP A 272 24.69 -1.41 19.79
N GLY A 273 25.14 -1.97 20.94
CA GLY A 273 25.53 -1.19 22.12
C GLY A 273 24.35 -0.56 22.87
N ASP A 274 24.60 0.60 23.47
CA ASP A 274 23.68 1.29 24.39
C ASP A 274 22.38 1.78 23.75
N ARG A 275 22.32 1.84 22.42
CA ARG A 275 21.13 2.22 21.67
C ARG A 275 20.12 1.09 21.46
N ARG A 276 20.52 -0.14 21.84
CA ARG A 276 19.68 -1.31 21.65
C ARG A 276 18.42 -1.24 22.49
N VAL A 277 17.27 -1.37 21.85
CA VAL A 277 15.99 -1.44 22.56
C VAL A 277 15.88 -2.78 23.28
N THR A 278 15.42 -2.75 24.53
CA THR A 278 15.15 -3.97 25.29
C THR A 278 14.13 -4.84 24.56
N SER A 279 14.50 -6.09 24.31
CA SER A 279 13.66 -7.08 23.65
C SER A 279 13.32 -8.22 24.61
N ASP A 280 12.11 -8.77 24.46
CA ASP A 280 11.69 -10.00 25.15
C ASP A 280 12.49 -11.23 24.67
N PHE A 281 13.25 -11.09 23.56
CA PHE A 281 14.13 -12.11 22.98
C PHE A 281 15.57 -11.57 22.90
N PRO A 282 16.31 -11.52 24.01
CA PRO A 282 17.67 -10.98 24.04
C PRO A 282 18.63 -11.81 23.17
N GLY A 283 19.52 -11.15 22.43
CA GLY A 283 20.51 -11.83 21.59
C GLY A 283 19.98 -12.36 20.24
N GLU A 284 18.70 -12.18 19.94
CA GLU A 284 18.12 -12.62 18.69
C GLU A 284 18.67 -11.79 17.51
N SER A 285 19.10 -12.50 16.43
CA SER A 285 19.49 -11.85 15.18
C SER A 285 18.29 -11.28 14.43
N GLN A 286 18.51 -10.35 13.52
CA GLN A 286 17.46 -9.79 12.68
C GLN A 286 16.74 -10.87 11.85
N GLU A 287 17.49 -11.81 11.29
CA GLU A 287 16.94 -12.91 10.50
C GLU A 287 16.01 -13.80 11.33
N SER A 288 16.47 -14.21 12.52
CA SER A 288 15.67 -14.99 13.45
C SER A 288 14.42 -14.22 13.89
N ALA A 289 14.54 -12.92 14.18
CA ALA A 289 13.41 -12.08 14.55
C ALA A 289 12.34 -12.04 13.46
N TYR A 290 12.73 -11.97 12.19
CA TYR A 290 11.80 -11.97 11.08
C TYR A 290 11.13 -13.32 10.88
N ALA A 291 11.91 -14.41 10.87
CA ALA A 291 11.39 -15.76 10.72
C ALA A 291 10.38 -16.11 11.81
N GLU A 292 10.74 -15.84 13.08
CA GLU A 292 9.87 -16.08 14.22
C GLU A 292 8.64 -15.16 14.25
N SER A 293 8.76 -13.94 13.76
CA SER A 293 7.61 -13.03 13.62
C SER A 293 6.65 -13.48 12.55
N GLU A 294 7.16 -14.01 11.44
CA GLU A 294 6.36 -14.65 10.39
C GLU A 294 5.61 -15.87 10.94
N ALA A 295 6.29 -16.75 11.68
CA ALA A 295 5.66 -17.90 12.31
C ALA A 295 4.57 -17.49 13.31
N ALA A 296 4.79 -16.44 14.09
CA ALA A 296 3.78 -15.89 15.00
C ALA A 296 2.59 -15.27 14.25
N LEU A 297 2.84 -14.58 13.12
CA LEU A 297 1.78 -14.08 12.23
C LEU A 297 0.92 -15.22 11.69
N VAL A 298 1.53 -16.28 11.19
CA VAL A 298 0.82 -17.47 10.69
C VAL A 298 -0.06 -18.08 11.78
N ARG A 299 0.46 -18.23 13.01
CA ARG A 299 -0.33 -18.74 14.16
C ARG A 299 -1.50 -17.83 14.50
N ALA A 300 -1.29 -16.50 14.51
CA ALA A 300 -2.34 -15.53 14.78
C ALA A 300 -3.43 -15.55 13.69
N VAL A 301 -3.04 -15.65 12.43
CA VAL A 301 -3.98 -15.79 11.30
C VAL A 301 -4.74 -17.13 11.39
N ALA A 302 -4.07 -18.22 11.68
CA ALA A 302 -4.71 -19.52 11.85
C ALA A 302 -5.76 -19.49 12.98
N PHE A 303 -5.48 -18.83 14.09
CA PHE A 303 -6.45 -18.59 15.16
C PHE A 303 -7.64 -17.75 14.66
N LEU A 304 -7.40 -16.67 13.93
CA LEU A 304 -8.47 -15.85 13.37
C LEU A 304 -9.40 -16.66 12.46
N GLN A 305 -8.83 -17.49 11.59
CA GLN A 305 -9.60 -18.31 10.65
C GLN A 305 -10.35 -19.45 11.32
N ARG A 306 -9.69 -20.21 12.22
CA ARG A 306 -10.20 -21.47 12.78
C ARG A 306 -11.02 -21.26 14.04
N ASP A 307 -10.56 -20.37 14.93
CA ASP A 307 -11.14 -20.20 16.26
C ASP A 307 -12.06 -18.95 16.33
N ALA A 308 -11.67 -17.84 15.71
CA ALA A 308 -12.45 -16.62 15.74
C ALA A 308 -13.45 -16.49 14.56
N GLY A 309 -13.31 -17.30 13.49
CA GLY A 309 -14.24 -17.27 12.37
C GLY A 309 -14.08 -16.05 11.46
N VAL A 310 -12.86 -15.52 11.34
CA VAL A 310 -12.49 -14.43 10.43
C VAL A 310 -11.70 -15.03 9.27
N PRO A 311 -12.32 -15.34 8.13
CA PRO A 311 -11.68 -16.11 7.07
C PRO A 311 -10.66 -15.34 6.26
N HIS A 312 -10.79 -14.02 6.18
CA HIS A 312 -9.96 -13.19 5.29
C HIS A 312 -9.72 -11.80 5.89
N LEU A 313 -8.59 -11.17 5.53
CA LEU A 313 -8.15 -9.86 6.01
C LEU A 313 -9.19 -8.74 5.76
N SER A 314 -9.93 -8.80 4.65
CA SER A 314 -11.00 -7.82 4.36
C SER A 314 -12.10 -7.82 5.42
N LEU A 315 -12.30 -8.94 6.11
CA LEU A 315 -13.27 -9.10 7.19
C LEU A 315 -12.68 -8.86 8.58
N LEU A 316 -11.36 -8.70 8.68
CA LEU A 316 -10.72 -8.29 9.94
C LEU A 316 -11.22 -6.90 10.34
N THR A 317 -11.80 -6.79 11.54
CA THR A 317 -12.41 -5.55 12.01
C THR A 317 -11.36 -4.47 12.23
N TYR A 318 -10.30 -4.80 12.97
CA TYR A 318 -9.22 -3.87 13.33
C TYR A 318 -7.86 -4.58 13.26
N LYS A 319 -6.93 -4.04 12.46
CA LYS A 319 -5.57 -4.57 12.30
C LYS A 319 -4.78 -4.58 13.62
N ALA A 320 -5.08 -3.65 14.53
CA ALA A 320 -4.49 -3.63 15.87
C ALA A 320 -4.71 -4.93 16.65
N LEU A 321 -5.86 -5.59 16.47
CA LEU A 321 -6.13 -6.88 17.13
C LEU A 321 -5.24 -7.99 16.59
N LEU A 322 -4.91 -7.98 15.29
CA LEU A 322 -3.94 -8.93 14.74
C LEU A 322 -2.56 -8.74 15.40
N VAL A 323 -2.11 -7.49 15.57
CA VAL A 323 -0.82 -7.18 16.22
C VAL A 323 -0.77 -7.73 17.65
N VAL A 324 -1.85 -7.57 18.41
CA VAL A 324 -1.95 -8.14 19.78
C VAL A 324 -1.91 -9.66 19.78
N LEU A 325 -2.63 -10.28 18.83
CA LEU A 325 -2.62 -11.73 18.67
C LEU A 325 -1.24 -12.25 18.29
N VAL A 326 -0.52 -11.55 17.42
CA VAL A 326 0.87 -11.92 17.07
C VAL A 326 1.76 -11.91 18.30
N ARG A 327 1.70 -10.87 19.15
CA ARG A 327 2.43 -10.85 20.40
C ARG A 327 2.06 -12.04 21.29
N PHE A 328 0.79 -12.34 21.42
CA PHE A 328 0.33 -13.46 22.21
C PHE A 328 0.89 -14.79 21.69
N PHE A 329 0.74 -15.08 20.39
CA PHE A 329 1.21 -16.31 19.77
C PHE A 329 2.74 -16.40 19.61
N ALA A 330 3.45 -15.30 19.75
CA ALA A 330 4.90 -15.27 19.81
C ALA A 330 5.42 -15.85 21.15
N HIS A 331 4.74 -15.52 22.25
CA HIS A 331 5.10 -16.00 23.58
C HIS A 331 4.42 -17.33 23.96
N PHE A 332 3.26 -17.61 23.38
CA PHE A 332 2.44 -18.78 23.64
C PHE A 332 2.00 -19.44 22.33
N PRO A 333 2.91 -20.19 21.66
CA PRO A 333 2.62 -20.79 20.35
C PRO A 333 1.45 -21.76 20.35
N GLU A 334 1.32 -22.52 21.45
CA GLU A 334 0.30 -23.54 21.65
C GLU A 334 -0.46 -23.32 22.96
N PRO A 335 -1.35 -22.31 22.99
CA PRO A 335 -2.12 -22.03 24.21
C PRO A 335 -3.10 -23.14 24.52
N THR A 336 -3.41 -23.30 25.81
CA THR A 336 -4.41 -24.27 26.25
C THR A 336 -5.77 -24.04 25.62
N GLU A 337 -6.60 -25.07 25.47
CA GLU A 337 -7.94 -24.93 24.87
C GLU A 337 -8.80 -23.89 25.63
N ARG A 338 -8.70 -23.86 26.94
CA ARG A 338 -9.36 -22.85 27.78
C ARG A 338 -8.93 -21.44 27.41
N ASN A 339 -7.63 -21.21 27.24
CA ASN A 339 -7.08 -19.91 26.90
C ASN A 339 -7.40 -19.50 25.46
N ARG A 340 -7.47 -20.45 24.52
CA ARG A 340 -7.97 -20.21 23.16
C ARG A 340 -9.42 -19.73 23.15
N ILE A 341 -10.28 -20.35 23.96
CA ILE A 341 -11.68 -19.91 24.11
C ILE A 341 -11.76 -18.49 24.70
N LEU A 342 -10.95 -18.20 25.71
CA LEU A 342 -10.90 -16.86 26.32
C LEU A 342 -10.34 -15.83 25.36
N LEU A 343 -9.30 -16.16 24.57
CA LEU A 343 -8.72 -15.29 23.56
C LEU A 343 -9.73 -14.98 22.45
N ARG A 344 -10.54 -15.98 22.01
CA ARG A 344 -11.66 -15.74 21.09
C ARG A 344 -12.69 -14.80 21.67
N ARG A 345 -13.02 -14.95 22.97
CA ARG A 345 -13.94 -14.04 23.69
C ARG A 345 -13.39 -12.62 23.75
N PHE A 346 -12.10 -12.46 24.03
CA PHE A 346 -11.41 -11.18 23.98
C PHE A 346 -11.55 -10.57 22.60
N TYR A 347 -11.16 -11.29 21.55
CA TYR A 347 -11.22 -10.81 20.17
C TYR A 347 -12.59 -10.25 19.80
N TRP A 348 -13.65 -11.03 20.04
CA TRP A 348 -15.00 -10.60 19.66
C TRP A 348 -15.53 -9.45 20.51
N ARG A 349 -15.22 -9.39 21.79
CA ARG A 349 -15.55 -8.23 22.63
C ARG A 349 -14.86 -6.96 22.13
N ALA A 350 -13.58 -7.05 21.79
CA ALA A 350 -12.83 -5.94 21.23
C ALA A 350 -13.37 -5.52 19.85
N ALA A 351 -13.70 -6.47 18.98
CA ALA A 351 -14.24 -6.22 17.65
C ALA A 351 -15.62 -5.52 17.70
N VAL A 352 -16.53 -5.98 18.57
CA VAL A 352 -17.86 -5.39 18.75
C VAL A 352 -17.81 -4.06 19.51
N GLY A 353 -16.96 -3.97 20.53
CA GLY A 353 -16.79 -2.76 21.35
C GLY A 353 -16.25 -1.58 20.57
N GLY A 354 -15.41 -1.84 19.60
CA GLY A 354 -14.81 -0.81 18.75
C GLY A 354 -13.93 0.19 19.49
N PRO A 355 -13.59 1.32 18.86
CA PRO A 355 -12.71 2.35 19.44
C PRO A 355 -13.27 3.01 20.71
N THR A 356 -14.57 2.97 20.91
CA THR A 356 -15.23 3.58 22.09
C THR A 356 -14.89 2.89 23.40
N VAL A 357 -14.49 1.61 23.35
CA VAL A 357 -14.00 0.87 24.52
C VAL A 357 -12.65 1.38 24.97
N PHE A 358 -11.87 1.88 24.02
CA PHE A 358 -10.55 2.41 24.26
C PHE A 358 -10.59 3.91 24.03
N LYS A 359 -10.57 4.69 25.09
CA LYS A 359 -10.51 6.15 25.01
C LYS A 359 -9.21 6.57 24.31
N GLY A 360 -9.16 6.51 22.95
CA GLY A 360 -7.99 6.88 22.18
C GLY A 360 -7.92 6.30 20.77
N SER A 361 -6.80 6.56 20.09
CA SER A 361 -6.53 6.05 18.74
C SER A 361 -6.22 4.53 18.76
N PHE A 362 -6.40 3.83 17.62
CA PHE A 362 -6.02 2.41 17.49
C PHE A 362 -4.54 2.14 17.81
N THR A 363 -3.68 3.14 17.60
CA THR A 363 -2.27 3.10 17.97
C THR A 363 -2.10 2.93 19.49
N GLN A 364 -2.85 3.70 20.25
CA GLN A 364 -2.83 3.63 21.72
C GLN A 364 -3.46 2.32 22.23
N VAL A 365 -4.50 1.84 21.55
CA VAL A 365 -5.14 0.56 21.85
C VAL A 365 -4.16 -0.60 21.72
N SER A 366 -3.43 -0.70 20.61
CA SER A 366 -2.46 -1.78 20.41
C SER A 366 -1.34 -1.74 21.46
N ARG A 367 -0.86 -0.54 21.86
CA ARG A 367 0.13 -0.36 22.92
C ARG A 367 -0.37 -0.88 24.26
N ILE A 368 -1.57 -0.47 24.67
CA ILE A 368 -2.18 -0.89 25.93
C ILE A 368 -2.37 -2.41 25.97
N LEU A 369 -2.93 -2.98 24.92
CA LEU A 369 -3.24 -4.41 24.86
C LEU A 369 -1.99 -5.28 24.75
N CYS A 370 -0.99 -4.87 23.98
CA CYS A 370 0.28 -5.58 23.92
C CYS A 370 0.99 -5.60 25.28
N ALA A 371 0.88 -4.55 26.09
CA ALA A 371 1.47 -4.49 27.42
C ALA A 371 0.82 -5.48 28.41
N LEU A 372 -0.41 -5.93 28.17
CA LEU A 372 -1.08 -6.96 28.97
C LEU A 372 -0.57 -8.37 28.70
N VAL A 373 0.09 -8.60 27.55
CA VAL A 373 0.70 -9.88 27.22
C VAL A 373 2.10 -9.93 27.81
N ARG A 374 2.26 -10.70 28.88
CA ARG A 374 3.53 -10.85 29.64
C ARG A 374 4.18 -12.18 29.33
N PRO A 375 5.46 -12.21 28.90
CA PRO A 375 6.20 -13.44 28.65
C PRO A 375 6.15 -14.38 29.87
N GLY A 376 5.94 -15.67 29.62
CA GLY A 376 5.89 -16.70 30.68
C GLY A 376 4.57 -16.76 31.47
N HIS A 377 3.61 -15.83 31.26
CA HIS A 377 2.37 -15.76 32.04
C HIS A 377 1.13 -15.87 31.13
N GLU A 378 0.90 -17.03 30.51
CA GLU A 378 -0.17 -17.25 29.53
C GLU A 378 -1.56 -16.96 30.10
N GLU A 379 -1.93 -17.64 31.20
CA GLU A 379 -3.27 -17.53 31.79
C GLU A 379 -3.57 -16.11 32.28
N THR A 380 -2.62 -15.48 32.96
CA THR A 380 -2.75 -14.10 33.44
C THR A 380 -2.92 -13.13 32.26
N SER A 381 -2.12 -13.28 31.20
CA SER A 381 -2.19 -12.44 30.00
C SER A 381 -3.56 -12.50 29.35
N VAL A 382 -4.10 -13.70 29.14
CA VAL A 382 -5.45 -13.87 28.56
C VAL A 382 -6.53 -13.32 29.47
N GLN A 383 -6.45 -13.55 30.78
CA GLN A 383 -7.43 -12.99 31.73
C GLN A 383 -7.40 -11.47 31.75
N GLU A 384 -6.23 -10.85 31.73
CA GLU A 384 -6.07 -9.39 31.66
C GLU A 384 -6.64 -8.82 30.36
N LEU A 385 -6.37 -9.45 29.21
CA LEU A 385 -6.98 -9.08 27.94
C LEU A 385 -8.50 -9.14 27.98
N VAL A 386 -9.09 -10.21 28.55
CA VAL A 386 -10.55 -10.33 28.68
C VAL A 386 -11.13 -9.31 29.66
N LYS A 387 -10.44 -9.02 30.78
CA LYS A 387 -10.88 -8.02 31.77
C LYS A 387 -10.82 -6.60 31.24
N SER A 388 -9.85 -6.31 30.36
CA SER A 388 -9.73 -4.97 29.75
C SER A 388 -10.90 -4.60 28.82
N MET A 389 -11.72 -5.61 28.42
CA MET A 389 -12.88 -5.41 27.57
C MET A 389 -14.14 -5.16 28.38
N ASP A 390 -14.95 -4.20 27.94
CA ASP A 390 -16.26 -3.92 28.50
C ASP A 390 -17.13 -5.19 28.47
N ARG A 391 -17.78 -5.47 29.61
CA ARG A 391 -18.70 -6.60 29.79
C ARG A 391 -20.15 -6.29 29.43
N SER A 392 -20.48 -5.04 29.13
CA SER A 392 -21.82 -4.66 28.75
C SER A 392 -22.27 -5.44 27.52
N VAL A 393 -23.49 -5.93 27.55
CA VAL A 393 -24.14 -6.52 26.38
C VAL A 393 -24.40 -5.40 25.41
N ARG A 394 -23.77 -5.45 24.26
CA ARG A 394 -24.04 -4.49 23.18
C ARG A 394 -24.96 -5.14 22.17
N GLU A 395 -26.02 -4.44 21.82
CA GLU A 395 -26.84 -4.81 20.68
C GLU A 395 -25.99 -4.69 19.42
N ILE A 396 -25.96 -5.74 18.61
CA ILE A 396 -25.41 -5.67 17.27
C ILE A 396 -26.35 -4.77 16.49
N PRO A 397 -25.88 -3.63 15.95
CA PRO A 397 -26.74 -2.73 15.21
C PRO A 397 -27.48 -3.47 14.11
N SER A 398 -28.79 -3.21 13.99
CA SER A 398 -29.62 -3.84 12.97
C SER A 398 -29.04 -3.59 11.56
N ALA A 399 -29.23 -4.55 10.66
CA ALA A 399 -28.69 -4.53 9.29
C ALA A 399 -29.24 -3.38 8.40
N VAL A 400 -30.01 -2.45 8.94
CA VAL A 400 -30.64 -1.33 8.21
C VAL A 400 -29.61 -0.41 7.52
N ARG A 401 -28.34 -0.40 8.01
CA ARG A 401 -27.22 0.34 7.39
C ARG A 401 -26.02 -0.57 7.18
N PHE A 402 -26.23 -1.68 6.49
CA PHE A 402 -25.15 -2.63 6.21
C PHE A 402 -24.14 -2.04 5.21
N ARG A 403 -22.90 -1.91 5.65
CA ARG A 403 -21.76 -1.54 4.79
C ARG A 403 -20.60 -2.50 5.03
N THR A 404 -20.11 -3.11 3.96
CA THR A 404 -19.05 -4.14 4.02
C THR A 404 -17.69 -3.61 4.50
N ASN A 405 -17.44 -2.31 4.39
CA ASN A 405 -16.22 -1.65 4.83
C ASN A 405 -16.26 -1.19 6.30
N GLU A 406 -17.41 -1.21 6.95
CA GLU A 406 -17.59 -0.84 8.35
C GLU A 406 -17.44 -2.05 9.28
N ALA A 407 -17.00 -1.80 10.53
CA ALA A 407 -16.79 -2.84 11.53
C ALA A 407 -18.01 -3.74 11.72
N VAL A 408 -19.20 -3.15 11.82
CA VAL A 408 -20.47 -3.86 12.01
C VAL A 408 -20.78 -4.79 10.83
N GLY A 409 -20.61 -4.29 9.61
CA GLY A 409 -20.81 -5.13 8.41
C GLY A 409 -19.86 -6.33 8.36
N LYS A 410 -18.57 -6.12 8.73
CA LYS A 410 -17.59 -7.20 8.82
C LYS A 410 -17.95 -8.23 9.89
N ILE A 411 -18.44 -7.80 11.05
CA ILE A 411 -18.90 -8.69 12.13
C ILE A 411 -20.07 -9.56 11.65
N ILE A 412 -21.07 -8.95 10.99
CA ILE A 412 -22.22 -9.67 10.43
C ILE A 412 -21.77 -10.71 9.40
N LEU A 413 -20.87 -10.33 8.48
CA LEU A 413 -20.32 -11.25 7.46
C LEU A 413 -19.56 -12.40 8.08
N CYS A 414 -18.72 -12.14 9.10
CA CYS A 414 -18.02 -13.20 9.84
C CYS A 414 -19.01 -14.15 10.53
N SER A 415 -20.07 -13.61 11.13
CA SER A 415 -21.11 -14.43 11.78
C SER A 415 -21.83 -15.33 10.77
N TRP A 416 -22.18 -14.81 9.59
CA TRP A 416 -22.76 -15.61 8.53
C TRP A 416 -21.80 -16.66 8.01
N TRP A 417 -20.54 -16.31 7.79
CA TRP A 417 -19.51 -17.27 7.39
C TRP A 417 -19.37 -18.40 8.41
N TRP A 418 -19.35 -18.08 9.69
CA TRP A 418 -19.24 -19.07 10.77
C TRP A 418 -20.44 -20.01 10.84
N LEU A 419 -21.65 -19.50 10.68
CA LEU A 419 -22.89 -20.28 10.70
C LEU A 419 -23.02 -21.17 9.47
N GLN A 420 -22.34 -20.88 8.37
CA GLN A 420 -22.41 -21.61 7.09
C GLN A 420 -23.83 -22.11 6.77
N PRO A 421 -24.84 -21.25 6.62
CA PRO A 421 -26.19 -21.67 6.32
C PRO A 421 -26.20 -22.32 4.94
N ARG A 422 -26.27 -23.66 4.90
CA ARG A 422 -26.28 -24.45 3.66
C ARG A 422 -27.67 -24.50 3.00
N SER A 423 -28.72 -24.09 3.75
CA SER A 423 -30.09 -24.04 3.24
C SER A 423 -30.96 -23.18 4.16
N PRO A 424 -31.96 -22.43 3.63
CA PRO A 424 -32.92 -21.71 4.43
C PRO A 424 -33.74 -22.59 5.39
N LEU A 425 -33.87 -23.89 5.08
CA LEU A 425 -34.56 -24.87 5.92
C LEU A 425 -33.83 -25.26 7.20
N LEU A 426 -32.52 -24.96 7.33
CA LEU A 426 -31.74 -25.28 8.54
C LEU A 426 -31.79 -24.14 9.58
N LEU A 427 -32.33 -22.99 9.24
CA LEU A 427 -32.53 -21.87 10.18
C LEU A 427 -33.71 -22.09 11.14
N VAL A 428 -34.59 -23.04 10.87
CA VAL A 428 -35.80 -23.30 11.68
C VAL A 428 -35.55 -24.31 12.80
N ASN A 429 -34.51 -25.15 12.69
CA ASN A 429 -34.18 -26.15 13.70
C ASN A 429 -32.80 -25.89 14.29
N GLY A 430 -32.77 -24.97 15.27
CA GLY A 430 -31.58 -24.70 16.08
C GLY A 430 -31.04 -25.97 16.77
N THR A 431 -29.73 -26.02 16.85
CA THR A 431 -28.92 -26.92 17.64
C THR A 431 -28.61 -28.32 17.09
N LYS A 432 -27.60 -28.40 16.23
CA LYS A 432 -26.67 -29.53 16.28
C LYS A 432 -25.24 -29.05 16.13
N LYS A 433 -24.48 -29.11 17.21
CA LYS A 433 -23.02 -28.99 17.20
C LYS A 433 -22.47 -30.06 16.26
N ARG A 434 -21.80 -29.65 15.18
CA ARG A 434 -20.96 -30.55 14.38
C ARG A 434 -19.51 -30.34 14.76
N SER A 435 -18.91 -31.43 15.23
CA SER A 435 -17.46 -31.57 15.36
C SER A 435 -16.81 -31.47 13.98
N PHE A 436 -15.85 -30.57 13.84
CA PHE A 436 -15.06 -30.47 12.63
C PHE A 436 -14.06 -31.62 12.55
N GLY A 437 -14.39 -32.63 11.74
CA GLY A 437 -13.43 -33.59 11.23
C GLY A 437 -12.69 -32.97 10.04
N ALA A 438 -11.37 -32.98 10.10
CA ALA A 438 -10.49 -32.53 9.04
C ALA A 438 -10.68 -33.37 7.77
N ALA A 439 -11.33 -32.84 6.76
CA ALA A 439 -11.31 -33.41 5.40
C ALA A 439 -10.14 -32.80 4.63
N ARG A 440 -8.98 -33.47 4.68
CA ARG A 440 -7.95 -33.33 3.65
C ARG A 440 -8.55 -33.78 2.34
N ARG A 441 -8.73 -32.87 1.38
CA ARG A 441 -8.84 -33.26 -0.02
C ARG A 441 -7.45 -33.25 -0.64
N THR A 442 -6.94 -34.44 -0.87
CA THR A 442 -5.87 -34.70 -1.83
C THR A 442 -6.40 -34.35 -3.21
N VAL A 443 -5.69 -33.46 -3.90
CA VAL A 443 -5.95 -33.16 -5.30
C VAL A 443 -5.20 -34.20 -6.11
N ASP A 444 -5.91 -35.22 -6.59
CA ASP A 444 -5.43 -36.08 -7.66
C ASP A 444 -5.86 -35.49 -9.01
N GLY A 445 -4.89 -35.46 -9.91
CA GLY A 445 -5.03 -34.86 -11.22
C GLY A 445 -6.00 -35.60 -12.13
N GLY A 446 -6.80 -34.87 -12.87
CA GLY A 446 -7.66 -35.40 -13.91
C GLY A 446 -8.32 -34.29 -14.71
N ALA A 447 -7.71 -33.92 -15.82
CA ALA A 447 -8.30 -33.03 -16.82
C ALA A 447 -9.60 -33.61 -17.36
N ARG A 448 -10.72 -32.86 -17.30
CA ARG A 448 -11.83 -32.89 -18.28
C ARG A 448 -12.88 -31.82 -18.01
N GLY A 449 -13.10 -30.95 -19.01
CA GLY A 449 -14.42 -30.45 -19.40
C GLY A 449 -15.02 -29.35 -18.52
N ALA A 450 -14.85 -28.10 -18.92
CA ALA A 450 -15.67 -27.00 -18.47
C ALA A 450 -17.07 -27.09 -19.08
N PRO A 451 -18.18 -26.94 -18.32
CA PRO A 451 -19.50 -26.70 -18.92
C PRO A 451 -19.66 -25.20 -19.21
N SER A 452 -19.94 -24.90 -20.46
CA SER A 452 -20.37 -23.60 -20.97
C SER A 452 -21.76 -23.25 -20.45
N PHE A 453 -21.88 -22.07 -19.80
CA PHE A 453 -23.18 -21.48 -19.52
C PHE A 453 -23.64 -20.63 -20.71
N PRO A 454 -24.94 -20.74 -21.14
CA PRO A 454 -25.44 -19.89 -22.20
C PRO A 454 -25.70 -18.46 -21.69
N ALA A 455 -25.25 -17.48 -22.48
CA ALA A 455 -25.55 -16.08 -22.32
C ALA A 455 -27.06 -15.83 -22.53
N ARG A 456 -27.73 -15.26 -21.53
CA ARG A 456 -29.06 -14.67 -21.70
C ARG A 456 -28.90 -13.17 -22.04
N SER A 457 -29.37 -12.82 -23.22
CA SER A 457 -29.58 -11.45 -23.69
C SER A 457 -30.71 -10.78 -22.88
N PRO A 458 -30.63 -9.49 -22.56
CA PRO A 458 -31.74 -8.77 -22.00
C PRO A 458 -32.68 -8.31 -23.14
N GLU A 459 -33.93 -8.75 -23.09
CA GLU A 459 -35.03 -8.22 -23.92
C GLU A 459 -35.35 -6.78 -23.48
N ARG A 460 -35.48 -5.90 -24.47
CA ARG A 460 -36.01 -4.55 -24.36
C ARG A 460 -37.55 -4.60 -24.27
N PRO A 461 -38.21 -3.85 -23.39
CA PRO A 461 -39.62 -3.59 -23.57
C PRO A 461 -39.85 -2.42 -24.54
N ALA A 462 -40.87 -2.61 -25.36
CA ALA A 462 -41.33 -1.77 -26.44
C ALA A 462 -41.84 -0.39 -25.98
N ALA A 463 -41.63 0.59 -26.85
CA ALA A 463 -42.19 1.92 -26.78
C ALA A 463 -43.71 1.92 -26.98
N MET A 464 -44.45 2.65 -26.20
CA MET A 464 -45.74 3.21 -26.55
C MET A 464 -45.71 4.73 -26.46
N GLY A 465 -46.16 5.34 -27.52
CA GLY A 465 -46.01 6.74 -27.81
C GLY A 465 -47.20 7.61 -27.44
N CYS A 466 -47.03 8.87 -27.87
CA CYS A 466 -47.97 9.95 -28.08
C CYS A 466 -48.34 10.88 -26.93
N GLY A 467 -47.82 11.96 -26.86
CA GLY A 467 -47.98 13.39 -27.22
C GLY A 467 -49.09 14.18 -26.51
N PRO A 468 -49.35 15.49 -26.72
CA PRO A 468 -48.36 16.56 -26.69
C PRO A 468 -48.70 17.70 -25.69
N ALA A 469 -47.72 18.57 -25.48
CA ALA A 469 -47.73 20.02 -25.14
C ALA A 469 -48.88 20.64 -24.28
N LEU A 470 -48.43 21.41 -23.28
CA LEU A 470 -48.91 22.81 -23.10
C LEU A 470 -47.98 23.59 -22.13
N HIS A 471 -47.74 24.82 -22.54
CA HIS A 471 -46.96 25.90 -21.93
C HIS A 471 -47.41 26.28 -20.51
N SER A 472 -46.47 26.75 -19.65
CA SER A 472 -46.41 28.11 -19.09
C SER A 472 -45.44 28.19 -17.93
N GLU A 473 -44.45 29.05 -18.05
CA GLU A 473 -43.72 29.77 -16.97
C GLU A 473 -44.64 30.92 -16.48
N PRO A 474 -44.28 31.75 -15.46
CA PRO A 474 -43.13 31.79 -14.56
C PRO A 474 -43.47 32.21 -13.09
N ASP A 475 -42.40 32.45 -12.32
CA ASP A 475 -42.24 33.33 -11.14
C ASP A 475 -42.48 32.80 -9.74
N GLY A 476 -41.45 33.00 -8.89
CA GLY A 476 -41.60 33.05 -7.44
C GLY A 476 -40.34 32.79 -6.60
N VAL A 477 -39.62 33.84 -6.33
CA VAL A 477 -38.46 34.02 -5.43
C VAL A 477 -38.72 33.64 -3.96
N PRO A 478 -37.70 33.45 -3.10
CA PRO A 478 -37.66 32.52 -1.97
C PRO A 478 -38.12 33.10 -0.62
N ARG A 479 -38.57 32.20 0.26
CA ARG A 479 -38.76 32.55 1.69
C ARG A 479 -37.85 31.74 2.60
N LYS A 480 -36.99 32.47 3.33
CA LYS A 480 -36.29 32.06 4.55
C LYS A 480 -37.33 31.62 5.62
N LEU A 481 -36.98 30.60 6.37
CA LEU A 481 -37.56 30.32 7.68
C LEU A 481 -36.50 29.98 8.72
N PRO A 482 -36.71 30.22 10.00
CA PRO A 482 -35.69 30.59 10.98
C PRO A 482 -35.14 29.42 11.81
N SER A 483 -33.96 29.68 12.36
CA SER A 483 -33.28 28.92 13.42
C SER A 483 -34.11 28.80 14.69
N THR A 484 -34.26 27.57 15.20
CA THR A 484 -34.72 27.37 16.58
C THR A 484 -33.62 26.64 17.35
N THR A 485 -33.02 27.38 18.25
CA THR A 485 -32.09 26.96 19.30
C THR A 485 -32.95 26.23 20.38
N ALA A 486 -32.62 25.01 20.72
CA ALA A 486 -33.13 24.34 21.91
C ALA A 486 -31.95 23.99 22.83
N THR A 487 -31.86 24.74 23.90
CA THR A 487 -31.06 24.48 25.09
C THR A 487 -31.74 23.38 25.89
N VAL A 488 -31.03 22.32 26.25
CA VAL A 488 -31.48 21.37 27.29
C VAL A 488 -30.46 21.36 28.41
N VAL A 489 -30.95 21.77 29.54
CA VAL A 489 -30.38 21.77 30.89
C VAL A 489 -30.31 20.32 31.40
N GLY A 490 -29.25 20.02 32.20
CA GLY A 490 -28.94 18.71 32.73
C GLY A 490 -29.89 18.22 33.84
N VAL A 491 -29.83 16.94 34.08
CA VAL A 491 -29.72 16.24 35.37
C VAL A 491 -28.82 15.01 35.17
#